data_da1b62af7c15727c74c99dc3343799a6
#
_entry.id   da1b62af7c15727c74c99dc3343799a6
#
_cell.length_a   1.000
_cell.length_b   1.000
_cell.length_c   1.000
_cell.angle_alpha   90.00
_cell.angle_beta   90.00
_cell.angle_gamma   90.00
#
_symmetry.space_group_name_H-M   'P 1'
#
loop_
_entity.id
_entity.type
_entity.pdbx_description
1 polymer ?
#
loop_
_entity_poly.entity_id
_entity_poly.type
_entity_poly.pdbx_seq_one_letter_code
_entity_poly.pdbx_strand_id
1 'polypeptide(L)'
;MKIASHAENRIFREDWAMCLARHRINGHFSTLIPRNLIFLPIYTNFALLMEHQYSSALLERAVGEFAKLPGIGRKTALRLVLHMLRRPVGEAEAFAEAVSKLCREVKYCKVCHNISDSDVCELCAQPSRDKSMVCVVETVRDVIAVENTALYRGLYHVLGGVISPMDGIGPSDLEIDSLVERVKRGEVKEVIFALSPTMEGDTTNFYIFRKLEGTGVKMSVLSRGISVGDELEYADEATLGRSLVNRMPFTGKTF
;
A
#
# COMPACT_ATOMS: atom_id res chain seq x y z
N MET A 1 -14.29 6.15 -15.07
CA MET A 1 -15.13 5.07 -14.48
C MET A 1 -15.19 3.93 -15.49
N LYS A 2 -14.72 2.74 -15.17
CA LYS A 2 -14.37 1.57 -15.98
C LYS A 2 -12.93 1.60 -16.51
N ILE A 3 -11.98 1.12 -15.73
CA ILE A 3 -10.80 0.33 -16.13
C ILE A 3 -10.17 -0.17 -14.80
N ALA A 4 -10.61 -1.30 -14.29
CA ALA A 4 -9.89 -2.08 -13.28
C ALA A 4 -10.53 -3.47 -13.13
N SER A 5 -10.54 -4.27 -14.20
CA SER A 5 -10.99 -5.67 -14.09
C SER A 5 -10.36 -6.65 -15.10
N HIS A 6 -9.25 -6.29 -15.74
CA HIS A 6 -8.65 -7.18 -16.76
C HIS A 6 -7.20 -7.60 -16.52
N ALA A 7 -6.53 -7.11 -15.48
CA ALA A 7 -5.11 -7.47 -15.22
C ALA A 7 -4.93 -8.67 -14.29
N GLU A 8 -5.87 -8.96 -13.38
CA GLU A 8 -5.69 -10.04 -12.39
C GLU A 8 -5.92 -11.46 -12.91
N ASN A 9 -6.52 -11.64 -14.09
CA ASN A 9 -6.82 -12.98 -14.62
C ASN A 9 -5.75 -13.55 -15.57
N ARG A 10 -4.67 -12.83 -15.85
CA ARG A 10 -3.60 -13.31 -16.75
C ARG A 10 -2.43 -13.97 -16.04
N ILE A 11 -2.11 -13.58 -14.83
CA ILE A 11 -0.95 -14.09 -14.07
C ILE A 11 -1.18 -15.51 -13.57
N PHE A 12 -2.43 -15.90 -13.27
CA PHE A 12 -2.76 -17.25 -12.76
C PHE A 12 -2.81 -18.35 -13.83
N ARG A 13 -2.72 -18.04 -15.12
CA ARG A 13 -2.80 -19.03 -16.21
C ARG A 13 -1.45 -19.50 -16.75
N GLU A 14 -0.38 -18.74 -16.55
CA GLU A 14 0.94 -19.10 -17.11
C GLU A 14 1.80 -19.94 -16.18
N ASP A 15 1.59 -19.88 -14.87
CA ASP A 15 2.37 -20.67 -13.90
C ASP A 15 2.01 -22.16 -13.85
N TRP A 16 0.81 -22.55 -14.29
CA TRP A 16 0.39 -23.96 -14.36
C TRP A 16 0.94 -24.70 -15.56
N ALA A 17 1.23 -24.01 -16.65
CA ALA A 17 1.79 -24.62 -17.86
C ALA A 17 3.30 -24.95 -17.71
N MET A 18 4.03 -24.23 -16.88
CA MET A 18 5.46 -24.47 -16.63
C MET A 18 5.74 -25.57 -15.61
N CYS A 19 4.82 -25.91 -14.75
CA CYS A 19 4.99 -26.99 -13.77
C CYS A 19 4.87 -28.41 -14.40
N LEU A 20 4.15 -28.53 -15.51
CA LEU A 20 3.99 -29.83 -16.24
C LEU A 20 5.12 -30.14 -17.22
N ALA A 21 5.98 -29.17 -17.55
CA ALA A 21 7.08 -29.34 -18.50
C ALA A 21 8.39 -29.82 -17.86
N ARG A 22 8.49 -29.95 -16.56
CA ARG A 22 9.76 -30.22 -15.84
C ARG A 22 9.95 -31.65 -15.32
N HIS A 23 9.05 -32.58 -15.60
CA HIS A 23 9.25 -34.00 -15.31
C HIS A 23 9.25 -34.88 -16.57
N ARG A 24 10.29 -34.67 -17.38
CA ARG A 24 10.74 -35.69 -18.33
C ARG A 24 11.86 -36.49 -17.67
N ILE A 25 11.51 -37.60 -17.06
CA ILE A 25 12.49 -38.63 -16.68
C ILE A 25 12.36 -39.78 -17.65
N ASN A 26 13.50 -40.17 -18.16
CA ASN A 26 13.76 -41.21 -19.15
C ASN A 26 13.24 -42.60 -18.77
N GLY A 27 12.85 -43.37 -19.78
CA GLY A 27 13.10 -44.80 -19.85
C GLY A 27 11.89 -45.72 -19.80
N HIS A 28 11.57 -46.26 -20.96
CA HIS A 28 11.00 -47.59 -21.20
C HIS A 28 9.90 -48.14 -20.27
N PHE A 29 8.67 -48.09 -20.71
CA PHE A 29 7.75 -49.22 -20.57
C PHE A 29 6.82 -49.27 -21.79
N SER A 30 7.06 -50.28 -22.63
CA SER A 30 6.19 -50.66 -23.74
C SER A 30 5.01 -51.49 -23.23
N THR A 31 3.89 -51.31 -23.92
CA THR A 31 2.80 -52.25 -24.14
C THR A 31 1.78 -52.51 -23.04
N LEU A 32 0.52 -52.39 -23.48
CA LEU A 32 -0.74 -52.85 -22.90
C LEU A 32 -1.57 -51.81 -22.11
N ILE A 33 -2.14 -50.86 -22.86
CA ILE A 33 -3.37 -50.23 -22.40
C ILE A 33 -4.45 -50.47 -23.45
N PRO A 34 -5.58 -51.14 -23.12
CA PRO A 34 -6.66 -51.39 -24.06
C PRO A 34 -7.37 -50.07 -24.43
N ARG A 35 -7.56 -49.89 -25.73
CA ARG A 35 -8.33 -48.82 -26.35
C ARG A 35 -9.82 -48.99 -26.03
N ASN A 36 -10.29 -48.61 -24.88
CA ASN A 36 -11.71 -48.31 -24.58
C ASN A 36 -11.87 -48.10 -23.06
N LEU A 37 -11.23 -47.06 -22.52
CA LEU A 37 -11.72 -46.47 -21.29
C LEU A 37 -12.12 -45.04 -21.64
N ILE A 38 -13.42 -44.85 -21.69
CA ILE A 38 -14.10 -43.57 -21.65
C ILE A 38 -13.72 -42.95 -20.30
N PHE A 39 -12.65 -42.17 -20.26
CA PHE A 39 -12.35 -41.25 -19.16
C PHE A 39 -13.34 -40.09 -19.27
N LEU A 40 -14.60 -40.35 -18.91
CA LEU A 40 -15.59 -39.35 -18.66
C LEU A 40 -15.26 -38.63 -17.35
N PRO A 41 -15.67 -37.41 -17.20
CA PRO A 41 -15.04 -36.30 -16.50
C PRO A 41 -15.25 -36.41 -14.97
N ILE A 42 -14.41 -37.18 -14.30
CA ILE A 42 -14.35 -37.18 -12.83
C ILE A 42 -13.76 -35.87 -12.31
N TYR A 43 -12.97 -35.17 -13.14
CA TYR A 43 -12.36 -33.89 -12.76
C TYR A 43 -13.32 -32.69 -12.80
N THR A 44 -14.38 -32.73 -13.59
CA THR A 44 -15.36 -31.64 -13.63
C THR A 44 -16.31 -31.65 -12.42
N ASN A 45 -16.55 -32.82 -11.81
CA ASN A 45 -17.37 -32.91 -10.61
C ASN A 45 -16.62 -32.58 -9.31
N PHE A 46 -15.27 -32.70 -9.30
CA PHE A 46 -14.50 -32.36 -8.10
C PHE A 46 -14.39 -30.84 -7.89
N ALA A 47 -14.34 -30.06 -8.96
CA ALA A 47 -14.39 -28.58 -8.89
C ALA A 47 -15.78 -28.07 -8.45
N LEU A 48 -16.86 -28.75 -8.86
CA LEU A 48 -18.23 -28.43 -8.47
C LEU A 48 -18.59 -28.87 -7.03
N LEU A 49 -17.88 -29.87 -6.48
CA LEU A 49 -18.08 -30.32 -5.09
C LEU A 49 -17.34 -29.48 -4.06
N MET A 50 -16.47 -28.53 -4.47
CA MET A 50 -15.77 -27.62 -3.58
C MET A 50 -16.53 -26.31 -3.31
N GLU A 51 -17.75 -26.14 -3.84
CA GLU A 51 -18.46 -24.85 -3.82
C GLU A 51 -19.17 -24.52 -2.52
N HIS A 52 -19.37 -25.47 -1.59
CA HIS A 52 -20.03 -25.17 -0.32
C HIS A 52 -19.27 -25.77 0.87
N GLN A 53 -18.30 -25.01 1.38
CA GLN A 53 -17.54 -25.39 2.57
C GLN A 53 -18.38 -25.24 3.87
N TYR A 54 -19.51 -24.54 3.81
CA TYR A 54 -20.41 -24.31 4.93
C TYR A 54 -21.85 -24.70 4.56
N SER A 55 -22.62 -25.12 5.57
CA SER A 55 -24.04 -25.49 5.41
C SER A 55 -24.96 -24.32 5.00
N SER A 56 -24.49 -23.10 5.08
CA SER A 56 -25.21 -21.86 4.73
C SER A 56 -24.50 -21.10 3.63
N ALA A 57 -25.18 -20.88 2.50
CA ALA A 57 -24.68 -20.05 1.41
C ALA A 57 -24.47 -18.58 1.83
N LEU A 58 -25.26 -18.07 2.78
CA LEU A 58 -25.08 -16.73 3.33
C LEU A 58 -23.78 -16.63 4.13
N LEU A 59 -23.48 -17.66 4.93
CA LEU A 59 -22.22 -17.74 5.67
C LEU A 59 -21.02 -17.82 4.72
N GLU A 60 -21.10 -18.67 3.70
CA GLU A 60 -20.04 -18.81 2.70
C GLU A 60 -19.74 -17.48 2.01
N ARG A 61 -20.78 -16.77 1.58
CA ARG A 61 -20.65 -15.46 0.93
C ARG A 61 -20.00 -14.43 1.84
N ALA A 62 -20.46 -14.31 3.08
CA ALA A 62 -19.89 -13.37 4.05
C ALA A 62 -18.42 -13.67 4.33
N VAL A 63 -18.07 -14.94 4.56
CA VAL A 63 -16.67 -15.38 4.75
C VAL A 63 -15.83 -15.07 3.52
N GLY A 64 -16.38 -15.27 2.32
CA GLY A 64 -15.72 -14.94 1.06
C GLY A 64 -15.39 -13.47 0.95
N GLU A 65 -16.31 -12.57 1.29
CA GLU A 65 -16.06 -11.12 1.23
C GLU A 65 -14.98 -10.68 2.25
N PHE A 66 -15.04 -11.17 3.48
CA PHE A 66 -14.01 -10.89 4.48
C PHE A 66 -12.63 -11.44 4.08
N ALA A 67 -12.58 -12.59 3.41
CA ALA A 67 -11.33 -13.21 2.97
C ALA A 67 -10.66 -12.50 1.77
N LYS A 68 -11.36 -11.57 1.10
CA LYS A 68 -10.77 -10.70 0.07
C LYS A 68 -9.92 -9.57 0.66
N LEU A 69 -10.08 -9.29 1.95
CA LEU A 69 -9.30 -8.24 2.61
C LEU A 69 -7.86 -8.70 2.79
N PRO A 70 -6.85 -7.83 2.50
CA PRO A 70 -5.45 -8.18 2.61
C PRO A 70 -5.10 -8.61 4.06
N GLY A 71 -4.36 -9.71 4.19
CA GLY A 71 -3.98 -10.28 5.49
C GLY A 71 -5.09 -11.08 6.19
N ILE A 72 -6.29 -11.21 5.62
CA ILE A 72 -7.39 -11.98 6.19
C ILE A 72 -7.55 -13.30 5.45
N GLY A 73 -7.06 -14.41 6.05
CA GLY A 73 -7.31 -15.75 5.56
C GLY A 73 -8.72 -16.24 5.93
N ARG A 74 -9.20 -17.31 5.24
CA ARG A 74 -10.55 -17.88 5.46
C ARG A 74 -10.85 -18.25 6.91
N LYS A 75 -9.86 -18.73 7.69
CA LYS A 75 -10.04 -19.01 9.13
C LYS A 75 -10.38 -17.75 9.93
N THR A 76 -9.65 -16.68 9.69
CA THR A 76 -9.87 -15.38 10.35
C THR A 76 -11.20 -14.79 9.89
N ALA A 77 -11.51 -14.83 8.59
CA ALA A 77 -12.78 -14.39 8.03
C ALA A 77 -13.97 -15.10 8.69
N LEU A 78 -13.93 -16.43 8.80
CA LEU A 78 -14.98 -17.18 9.50
C LEU A 78 -15.15 -16.74 10.94
N ARG A 79 -14.05 -16.56 11.68
CA ARG A 79 -14.10 -16.09 13.07
C ARG A 79 -14.75 -14.71 13.19
N LEU A 80 -14.44 -13.78 12.29
CA LEU A 80 -15.02 -12.45 12.26
C LEU A 80 -16.53 -12.50 11.95
N VAL A 81 -16.93 -13.26 10.93
CA VAL A 81 -18.35 -13.41 10.57
C VAL A 81 -19.15 -14.05 11.70
N LEU A 82 -18.65 -15.12 12.33
CA LEU A 82 -19.30 -15.74 13.47
C LEU A 82 -19.37 -14.80 14.69
N HIS A 83 -18.42 -13.92 14.87
CA HIS A 83 -18.47 -12.88 15.90
C HIS A 83 -19.60 -11.88 15.61
N MET A 84 -19.74 -11.43 14.37
CA MET A 84 -20.83 -10.53 13.98
C MET A 84 -22.21 -11.15 14.13
N LEU A 85 -22.36 -12.45 13.82
CA LEU A 85 -23.64 -13.18 14.01
C LEU A 85 -24.12 -13.25 15.48
N ARG A 86 -23.22 -13.08 16.46
CA ARG A 86 -23.56 -13.07 17.88
C ARG A 86 -23.98 -11.69 18.37
N ARG A 87 -23.84 -10.65 17.53
CA ARG A 87 -24.22 -9.29 17.88
C ARG A 87 -25.63 -8.96 17.39
N PRO A 88 -26.28 -7.94 17.97
CA PRO A 88 -27.53 -7.42 17.43
C PRO A 88 -27.39 -7.05 15.96
N VAL A 89 -28.43 -7.33 15.16
CA VAL A 89 -28.43 -7.05 13.72
C VAL A 89 -28.08 -5.60 13.42
N GLY A 90 -28.54 -4.63 14.20
CA GLY A 90 -28.24 -3.21 14.02
C GLY A 90 -26.76 -2.84 14.13
N GLU A 91 -25.95 -3.61 14.87
CA GLU A 91 -24.49 -3.38 14.89
C GLU A 91 -23.83 -3.82 13.57
N ALA A 92 -24.30 -4.92 12.98
CA ALA A 92 -23.82 -5.39 11.70
C ALA A 92 -24.22 -4.43 10.56
N GLU A 93 -25.45 -3.89 10.62
CA GLU A 93 -25.94 -2.89 9.67
C GLU A 93 -25.13 -1.58 9.79
N ALA A 94 -24.91 -1.09 11.01
CA ALA A 94 -24.09 0.10 11.25
C ALA A 94 -22.66 -0.06 10.75
N PHE A 95 -22.04 -1.23 10.94
CA PHE A 95 -20.72 -1.53 10.38
C PHE A 95 -20.72 -1.51 8.86
N ALA A 96 -21.68 -2.17 8.23
CA ALA A 96 -21.79 -2.21 6.77
C ALA A 96 -22.03 -0.82 6.17
N GLU A 97 -22.89 -0.02 6.83
CA GLU A 97 -23.18 1.36 6.44
C GLU A 97 -21.93 2.25 6.57
N ALA A 98 -21.20 2.18 7.67
CA ALA A 98 -19.98 2.96 7.89
C ALA A 98 -18.95 2.70 6.79
N VAL A 99 -18.68 1.43 6.44
CA VAL A 99 -17.76 1.07 5.36
C VAL A 99 -18.27 1.55 4.01
N SER A 100 -19.55 1.33 3.73
CA SER A 100 -20.18 1.73 2.46
C SER A 100 -20.21 3.25 2.29
N LYS A 101 -20.47 4.00 3.36
CA LYS A 101 -20.47 5.46 3.37
C LYS A 101 -19.07 6.00 3.15
N LEU A 102 -18.07 5.46 3.85
CA LEU A 102 -16.67 5.83 3.64
C LEU A 102 -16.28 5.70 2.17
N CYS A 103 -16.55 4.54 1.55
CA CYS A 103 -16.17 4.31 0.14
C CYS A 103 -16.89 5.21 -0.87
N ARG A 104 -18.10 5.70 -0.53
CA ARG A 104 -18.87 6.55 -1.44
C ARG A 104 -18.59 8.04 -1.28
N GLU A 105 -18.37 8.49 -0.05
CA GLU A 105 -18.39 9.91 0.29
C GLU A 105 -17.00 10.50 0.56
N VAL A 106 -16.00 9.63 0.84
CA VAL A 106 -14.63 10.08 1.07
C VAL A 106 -14.10 10.83 -0.15
N LYS A 107 -13.46 11.96 0.11
CA LYS A 107 -12.79 12.79 -0.90
C LYS A 107 -11.29 12.81 -0.65
N TYR A 108 -10.57 13.28 -1.64
CA TYR A 108 -9.17 13.65 -1.51
C TYR A 108 -9.04 15.16 -1.49
N CYS A 109 -8.27 15.68 -0.55
CA CYS A 109 -8.02 17.11 -0.41
C CYS A 109 -7.41 17.67 -1.69
N LYS A 110 -8.00 18.70 -2.27
CA LYS A 110 -7.49 19.35 -3.50
C LYS A 110 -6.12 20.02 -3.34
N VAL A 111 -5.64 20.19 -2.10
CA VAL A 111 -4.36 20.86 -1.81
C VAL A 111 -3.24 19.87 -1.52
N CYS A 112 -3.52 18.84 -0.74
CA CYS A 112 -2.48 17.91 -0.25
C CYS A 112 -2.73 16.44 -0.58
N HIS A 113 -3.85 16.11 -1.23
CA HIS A 113 -4.26 14.75 -1.61
C HIS A 113 -4.46 13.78 -0.44
N ASN A 114 -4.52 14.28 0.81
CA ASN A 114 -4.91 13.48 1.96
C ASN A 114 -6.40 13.16 1.93
N ILE A 115 -6.82 12.10 2.59
CA ILE A 115 -8.24 11.74 2.80
C ILE A 115 -8.94 12.86 3.57
N SER A 116 -10.16 13.21 3.12
CA SER A 116 -10.96 14.31 3.68
C SER A 116 -12.45 14.08 3.44
N ASP A 117 -13.28 14.64 4.30
CA ASP A 117 -14.74 14.70 4.11
C ASP A 117 -15.14 15.93 3.26
N SER A 118 -14.23 16.88 3.06
CA SER A 118 -14.43 18.11 2.30
C SER A 118 -13.35 18.33 1.25
N ASP A 119 -13.52 19.36 0.41
CA ASP A 119 -12.57 19.68 -0.66
C ASP A 119 -11.19 20.09 -0.15
N VAL A 120 -11.11 20.61 1.08
CA VAL A 120 -9.84 20.94 1.78
C VAL A 120 -9.87 20.29 3.14
N CYS A 121 -8.87 19.44 3.43
CA CYS A 121 -8.80 18.71 4.70
C CYS A 121 -8.53 19.66 5.89
N GLU A 122 -8.84 19.17 7.09
CA GLU A 122 -8.63 19.93 8.34
C GLU A 122 -7.18 20.40 8.51
N LEU A 123 -6.19 19.56 8.15
CA LEU A 123 -4.78 19.93 8.25
C LEU A 123 -4.42 21.11 7.34
N CYS A 124 -4.96 21.16 6.13
CA CYS A 124 -4.74 22.28 5.21
C CYS A 124 -5.53 23.54 5.60
N ALA A 125 -6.70 23.37 6.20
CA ALA A 125 -7.56 24.46 6.64
C ALA A 125 -7.09 25.13 7.95
N GLN A 126 -6.27 24.43 8.75
CA GLN A 126 -5.86 24.88 10.07
C GLN A 126 -4.93 26.11 10.00
N PRO A 127 -5.33 27.27 10.54
CA PRO A 127 -4.54 28.51 10.41
C PRO A 127 -3.21 28.52 11.19
N SER A 128 -3.10 27.69 12.24
CA SER A 128 -1.89 27.59 13.08
C SER A 128 -0.75 26.83 12.44
N ARG A 129 -0.97 26.18 11.26
CA ARG A 129 0.06 25.43 10.57
C ARG A 129 0.92 26.33 9.68
N ASP A 130 2.19 26.02 9.64
CA ASP A 130 3.15 26.72 8.77
C ASP A 130 2.98 26.28 7.31
N LYS A 131 2.43 27.16 6.50
CA LYS A 131 2.20 26.92 5.06
C LYS A 131 3.50 26.96 4.24
N SER A 132 4.57 27.47 4.82
CA SER A 132 5.86 27.55 4.12
C SER A 132 6.64 26.22 4.11
N MET A 133 6.23 25.24 4.94
CA MET A 133 6.84 23.91 5.00
C MET A 133 5.87 22.85 4.50
N VAL A 134 6.33 22.00 3.57
CA VAL A 134 5.55 20.88 3.02
C VAL A 134 6.32 19.58 3.19
N CYS A 135 5.74 18.65 3.95
CA CYS A 135 6.24 17.29 4.09
C CYS A 135 5.61 16.40 2.99
N VAL A 136 6.43 15.87 2.11
CA VAL A 136 6.03 14.98 1.02
C VAL A 136 6.10 13.54 1.51
N VAL A 137 4.98 12.84 1.43
CA VAL A 137 4.80 11.46 1.91
C VAL A 137 4.21 10.58 0.83
N GLU A 138 4.37 9.27 0.96
CA GLU A 138 3.85 8.30 -0.01
C GLU A 138 2.34 8.14 0.11
N THR A 139 1.86 7.93 1.35
CA THR A 139 0.48 7.55 1.64
C THR A 139 -0.09 8.32 2.82
N VAL A 140 -1.41 8.20 2.99
CA VAL A 140 -2.12 8.76 4.16
C VAL A 140 -1.62 8.16 5.48
N ARG A 141 -1.13 6.90 5.49
CA ARG A 141 -0.58 6.28 6.70
C ARG A 141 0.65 7.03 7.21
N ASP A 142 1.44 7.58 6.31
CA ASP A 142 2.65 8.33 6.67
C ASP A 142 2.28 9.68 7.27
N VAL A 143 1.20 10.33 6.76
CA VAL A 143 0.64 11.54 7.40
C VAL A 143 0.27 11.25 8.85
N ILE A 144 -0.45 10.15 9.09
CA ILE A 144 -0.87 9.75 10.44
C ILE A 144 0.34 9.47 11.32
N ALA A 145 1.37 8.79 10.80
CA ALA A 145 2.59 8.48 11.54
C ALA A 145 3.34 9.76 11.96
N VAL A 146 3.47 10.74 11.07
CA VAL A 146 4.12 12.02 11.39
C VAL A 146 3.28 12.85 12.36
N GLU A 147 1.95 12.92 12.19
CA GLU A 147 1.05 13.64 13.09
C GLU A 147 1.08 13.06 14.52
N ASN A 148 1.21 11.73 14.66
CA ASN A 148 1.30 11.08 15.97
C ASN A 148 2.53 11.51 16.77
N THR A 149 3.58 12.03 16.11
CA THR A 149 4.75 12.59 16.80
C THR A 149 4.43 13.91 17.52
N ALA A 150 3.39 14.62 17.10
CA ALA A 150 3.00 15.96 17.54
C ALA A 150 4.10 17.06 17.39
N LEU A 151 5.19 16.76 16.65
CA LEU A 151 6.33 17.67 16.48
C LEU A 151 6.25 18.50 15.20
N TYR A 152 5.60 17.99 14.16
CA TYR A 152 5.51 18.65 12.88
C TYR A 152 4.30 19.61 12.83
N ARG A 153 4.55 20.83 12.38
CA ARG A 153 3.52 21.88 12.29
C ARG A 153 3.33 22.45 10.88
N GLY A 154 3.99 21.86 9.89
CA GLY A 154 3.82 22.22 8.49
C GLY A 154 2.62 21.54 7.83
N LEU A 155 2.54 21.66 6.52
CA LEU A 155 1.54 21.01 5.68
C LEU A 155 2.10 19.73 5.02
N TYR A 156 1.23 18.92 4.48
CA TYR A 156 1.59 17.69 3.80
C TYR A 156 1.33 17.75 2.30
N HIS A 157 1.93 16.82 1.58
CA HIS A 157 1.58 16.47 0.22
C HIS A 157 1.71 14.95 0.04
N VAL A 158 0.59 14.29 -0.22
CA VAL A 158 0.52 12.83 -0.39
C VAL A 158 0.68 12.53 -1.87
N LEU A 159 1.69 11.73 -2.23
CA LEU A 159 1.97 11.38 -3.63
C LEU A 159 1.05 10.28 -4.16
N GLY A 160 0.50 9.44 -3.28
CA GLY A 160 -0.26 8.23 -3.67
C GLY A 160 0.60 6.99 -3.88
N GLY A 161 1.92 7.09 -3.73
CA GLY A 161 2.89 6.00 -3.87
C GLY A 161 4.29 6.50 -4.19
N VAL A 162 5.10 5.62 -4.78
CA VAL A 162 6.45 5.88 -5.28
C VAL A 162 6.58 5.41 -6.73
N ILE A 163 7.54 5.95 -7.47
CA ILE A 163 7.87 5.49 -8.83
C ILE A 163 8.40 4.06 -8.71
N SER A 164 7.66 3.10 -9.25
CA SER A 164 8.00 1.67 -9.25
C SER A 164 7.74 1.08 -10.64
N PRO A 165 8.75 1.02 -11.51
CA PRO A 165 8.60 0.41 -12.83
C PRO A 165 8.19 -1.06 -12.79
N MET A 166 8.58 -1.78 -11.74
CA MET A 166 8.22 -3.20 -11.56
C MET A 166 6.72 -3.37 -11.29
N ASP A 167 6.10 -2.40 -10.61
CA ASP A 167 4.66 -2.38 -10.33
C ASP A 167 3.88 -1.60 -11.41
N GLY A 168 4.56 -1.10 -12.43
CA GLY A 168 3.97 -0.31 -13.50
C GLY A 168 3.58 1.11 -13.09
N ILE A 169 4.10 1.63 -11.98
CA ILE A 169 3.80 2.98 -11.46
C ILE A 169 4.83 3.96 -12.00
N GLY A 170 4.37 4.86 -12.87
CA GLY A 170 5.18 5.95 -13.43
C GLY A 170 4.95 7.29 -12.69
N PRO A 171 5.75 8.31 -13.03
CA PRO A 171 5.58 9.65 -12.45
C PRO A 171 4.21 10.29 -12.69
N SER A 172 3.55 9.93 -13.80
CA SER A 172 2.22 10.43 -14.16
C SER A 172 1.08 9.84 -13.32
N ASP A 173 1.35 8.73 -12.63
CA ASP A 173 0.38 8.05 -11.78
C ASP A 173 0.41 8.60 -10.34
N LEU A 174 1.35 9.52 -10.07
CA LEU A 174 1.59 10.12 -8.77
C LEU A 174 1.27 11.64 -8.80
N GLU A 175 0.92 12.17 -7.64
CA GLU A 175 0.59 13.59 -7.45
C GLU A 175 1.83 14.50 -7.41
N ILE A 176 2.81 14.26 -8.31
CA ILE A 176 4.06 15.02 -8.37
C ILE A 176 3.85 16.37 -9.05
N ASP A 177 3.09 16.42 -10.14
CA ASP A 177 2.91 17.66 -10.88
C ASP A 177 2.12 18.69 -10.06
N SER A 178 1.14 18.26 -9.27
CA SER A 178 0.40 19.12 -8.32
C SER A 178 1.31 19.69 -7.21
N LEU A 179 2.31 18.92 -6.74
CA LEU A 179 3.34 19.41 -5.83
C LEU A 179 4.19 20.51 -6.49
N VAL A 180 4.64 20.27 -7.71
CA VAL A 180 5.46 21.25 -8.48
C VAL A 180 4.68 22.56 -8.68
N GLU A 181 3.42 22.49 -9.07
CA GLU A 181 2.55 23.67 -9.20
C GLU A 181 2.40 24.42 -7.88
N ARG A 182 2.21 23.68 -6.78
CA ARG A 182 2.09 24.25 -5.44
C ARG A 182 3.36 25.01 -5.04
N VAL A 183 4.53 24.44 -5.29
CA VAL A 183 5.82 25.12 -5.01
C VAL A 183 6.01 26.35 -5.87
N LYS A 184 5.67 26.30 -7.16
CA LYS A 184 5.77 27.44 -8.10
C LYS A 184 4.89 28.63 -7.72
N ARG A 185 3.83 28.44 -6.92
CA ARG A 185 3.01 29.55 -6.39
C ARG A 185 3.78 30.43 -5.38
N GLY A 186 4.94 29.97 -4.91
CA GLY A 186 5.87 30.79 -4.11
C GLY A 186 5.60 30.85 -2.61
N GLU A 187 4.57 30.17 -2.11
CA GLU A 187 4.28 30.12 -0.67
C GLU A 187 5.18 29.14 0.08
N VAL A 188 5.66 28.08 -0.61
CA VAL A 188 6.47 27.02 -0.04
C VAL A 188 7.94 27.42 -0.05
N LYS A 189 8.58 27.43 1.12
CA LYS A 189 10.01 27.70 1.31
C LYS A 189 10.83 26.44 1.51
N GLU A 190 10.22 25.39 2.07
CA GLU A 190 10.89 24.13 2.32
C GLU A 190 10.00 22.94 1.94
N VAL A 191 10.57 22.00 1.18
CA VAL A 191 10.01 20.68 0.88
C VAL A 191 10.82 19.64 1.64
N ILE A 192 10.16 18.87 2.50
CA ILE A 192 10.75 17.81 3.30
C ILE A 192 10.36 16.47 2.68
N PHE A 193 11.31 15.71 2.17
CA PHE A 193 11.06 14.37 1.64
C PHE A 193 10.99 13.36 2.79
N ALA A 194 9.82 12.77 2.98
CA ALA A 194 9.53 11.75 3.97
C ALA A 194 9.07 10.44 3.30
N LEU A 195 9.71 10.08 2.18
CA LEU A 195 9.46 8.82 1.48
C LEU A 195 10.27 7.69 2.12
N SER A 196 9.83 6.46 1.90
CA SER A 196 10.51 5.26 2.39
C SER A 196 11.97 5.22 1.91
N PRO A 197 12.92 4.79 2.76
CA PRO A 197 14.35 4.72 2.42
C PRO A 197 14.66 3.50 1.54
N THR A 198 13.85 3.27 0.50
CA THR A 198 14.00 2.24 -0.53
C THR A 198 14.60 2.84 -1.80
N MET A 199 14.95 1.99 -2.76
CA MET A 199 15.46 2.44 -4.07
C MET A 199 14.38 3.22 -4.84
N GLU A 200 13.12 2.80 -4.74
CA GLU A 200 11.96 3.45 -5.35
C GLU A 200 11.72 4.83 -4.71
N GLY A 201 11.78 4.91 -3.37
CA GLY A 201 11.66 6.17 -2.64
C GLY A 201 12.79 7.15 -2.99
N ASP A 202 14.04 6.69 -3.07
CA ASP A 202 15.19 7.52 -3.46
C ASP A 202 15.08 7.96 -4.93
N THR A 203 14.61 7.09 -5.82
CA THR A 203 14.35 7.44 -7.24
C THR A 203 13.27 8.52 -7.33
N THR A 204 12.20 8.37 -6.56
CA THR A 204 11.10 9.34 -6.52
C THR A 204 11.58 10.69 -5.96
N ASN A 205 12.36 10.69 -4.88
CA ASN A 205 12.98 11.89 -4.33
C ASN A 205 13.84 12.61 -5.38
N PHE A 206 14.68 11.85 -6.10
CA PHE A 206 15.53 12.41 -7.15
C PHE A 206 14.71 12.99 -8.30
N TYR A 207 13.65 12.32 -8.71
CA TYR A 207 12.76 12.81 -9.77
C TYR A 207 12.09 14.14 -9.36
N ILE A 208 11.56 14.22 -8.15
CA ILE A 208 10.95 15.45 -7.62
C ILE A 208 11.99 16.55 -7.49
N PHE A 209 13.19 16.23 -6.98
CA PHE A 209 14.31 17.17 -6.91
C PHE A 209 14.60 17.82 -8.27
N ARG A 210 14.70 17.02 -9.32
CA ARG A 210 14.94 17.51 -10.69
C ARG A 210 13.80 18.41 -11.20
N LYS A 211 12.56 18.10 -10.85
CA LYS A 211 11.38 18.91 -11.22
C LYS A 211 11.31 20.26 -10.49
N LEU A 212 11.86 20.32 -9.27
CA LEU A 212 11.90 21.52 -8.42
C LEU A 212 13.19 22.31 -8.59
N GLU A 213 14.18 21.78 -9.31
CA GLU A 213 15.43 22.48 -9.58
C GLU A 213 15.15 23.84 -10.26
N GLY A 214 15.80 24.90 -9.76
CA GLY A 214 15.59 26.27 -10.25
C GLY A 214 14.42 27.05 -9.60
N THR A 215 13.59 26.40 -8.76
CA THR A 215 12.52 27.12 -8.02
C THR A 215 13.04 27.89 -6.81
N GLY A 216 14.25 27.60 -6.32
CA GLY A 216 14.84 28.20 -5.13
C GLY A 216 14.25 27.68 -3.81
N VAL A 217 13.36 26.68 -3.83
CA VAL A 217 12.83 26.04 -2.64
C VAL A 217 13.94 25.22 -1.96
N LYS A 218 14.02 25.31 -0.63
CA LYS A 218 14.91 24.44 0.16
C LYS A 218 14.35 23.01 0.15
N MET A 219 15.17 22.03 -0.13
CA MET A 219 14.80 20.62 -0.10
C MET A 219 15.60 19.91 0.98
N SER A 220 14.92 19.13 1.81
CA SER A 220 15.51 18.33 2.89
C SER A 220 14.89 16.92 2.89
N VAL A 221 15.57 15.98 3.52
CA VAL A 221 15.11 14.59 3.66
C VAL A 221 15.14 14.22 5.14
N LEU A 222 14.24 13.34 5.57
CA LEU A 222 14.26 12.84 6.95
C LEU A 222 15.58 12.15 7.26
N SER A 223 16.10 12.38 8.46
CA SER A 223 17.32 11.73 8.93
C SER A 223 17.16 10.21 8.89
N ARG A 224 18.15 9.53 8.36
CA ARG A 224 18.24 8.08 8.35
C ARG A 224 19.31 7.68 9.36
N GLY A 225 18.92 6.86 10.35
CA GLY A 225 19.84 6.51 11.42
C GLY A 225 19.36 5.32 12.24
N ILE A 226 20.08 5.04 13.31
CA ILE A 226 19.78 3.96 14.26
C ILE A 226 18.57 4.37 15.08
N SER A 227 17.64 3.43 15.29
CA SER A 227 16.46 3.66 16.10
C SER A 227 16.84 3.92 17.56
N VAL A 228 16.07 4.79 18.23
CA VAL A 228 16.31 5.10 19.64
C VAL A 228 15.95 3.88 20.49
N GLY A 229 16.91 3.42 21.28
CA GLY A 229 16.76 2.25 22.14
C GLY A 229 17.20 0.92 21.53
N ASP A 230 17.60 0.91 20.26
CA ASP A 230 18.17 -0.30 19.64
C ASP A 230 19.65 -0.44 19.98
N GLU A 231 20.11 -1.69 20.11
CA GLU A 231 21.52 -2.02 20.24
C GLU A 231 22.21 -2.04 18.88
N LEU A 232 23.46 -1.58 18.82
CA LEU A 232 24.20 -1.46 17.55
C LEU A 232 24.38 -2.80 16.81
N GLU A 233 24.42 -3.90 17.56
CA GLU A 233 24.60 -5.25 16.98
C GLU A 233 23.38 -5.73 16.16
N TYR A 234 22.18 -5.16 16.40
CA TYR A 234 20.97 -5.49 15.65
C TYR A 234 20.72 -4.54 14.47
N ALA A 235 21.51 -3.47 14.36
CA ALA A 235 21.41 -2.57 13.21
C ALA A 235 22.02 -3.24 11.96
N ASP A 236 21.33 -3.14 10.83
CA ASP A 236 21.90 -3.60 9.57
C ASP A 236 23.13 -2.76 9.16
N GLU A 237 24.06 -3.39 8.43
CA GLU A 237 25.33 -2.78 8.04
C GLU A 237 25.15 -1.47 7.24
N ALA A 238 24.12 -1.40 6.39
CA ALA A 238 23.87 -0.22 5.56
C ALA A 238 23.39 0.96 6.42
N THR A 239 22.48 0.71 7.37
CA THR A 239 21.98 1.70 8.33
C THR A 239 23.11 2.19 9.23
N LEU A 240 23.91 1.29 9.77
CA LEU A 240 25.05 1.64 10.62
C LEU A 240 26.08 2.45 9.83
N GLY A 241 26.42 2.03 8.62
CA GLY A 241 27.36 2.75 7.75
C GLY A 241 26.88 4.17 7.42
N ARG A 242 25.59 4.34 7.05
CA ARG A 242 25.00 5.66 6.79
C ARG A 242 24.98 6.55 8.03
N SER A 243 24.70 5.98 9.21
CA SER A 243 24.71 6.73 10.47
C SER A 243 26.12 7.25 10.83
N LEU A 244 27.16 6.46 10.55
CA LEU A 244 28.55 6.88 10.73
C LEU A 244 28.95 7.99 9.77
N VAL A 245 28.54 7.90 8.50
CA VAL A 245 28.84 8.95 7.50
C VAL A 245 28.12 10.25 7.85
N ASN A 246 26.85 10.17 8.26
CA ASN A 246 25.99 11.32 8.56
C ASN A 246 26.02 11.72 10.04
N ARG A 247 27.03 11.27 10.81
CA ARG A 247 27.15 11.58 12.22
C ARG A 247 27.17 13.08 12.49
N MET A 248 26.45 13.50 13.51
CA MET A 248 26.40 14.89 13.94
C MET A 248 27.40 15.17 15.07
N PRO A 249 27.94 16.41 15.18
CA PRO A 249 28.76 16.80 16.30
C PRO A 249 27.99 16.66 17.62
N PHE A 250 28.62 16.06 18.63
CA PHE A 250 28.03 15.99 19.97
C PHE A 250 28.11 17.36 20.66
N THR A 251 26.97 17.99 20.92
CA THR A 251 26.90 19.34 21.52
C THR A 251 26.64 19.34 23.02
N GLY A 252 26.55 18.16 23.66
CA GLY A 252 26.26 18.02 25.09
C GLY A 252 24.81 18.39 25.47
N LYS A 253 23.94 18.74 24.52
CA LYS A 253 22.51 18.95 24.77
C LYS A 253 21.81 17.61 24.56
N THR A 254 21.16 17.12 25.62
CA THR A 254 20.21 15.99 25.55
C THR A 254 18.96 16.46 24.81
N PHE A 255 18.44 15.62 23.93
CA PHE A 255 17.18 15.86 23.24
C PHE A 255 15.99 15.78 24.18
#